data_b7b7a85f2551ad1cebd13b69b2673ab4
#
_entry.id   b7b7a85f2551ad1cebd13b69b2673ab4
#
_cell.length_a   1.000
_cell.length_b   1.000
_cell.length_c   1.000
_cell.angle_alpha   90.00
_cell.angle_beta   90.00
_cell.angle_gamma   90.00
#
_symmetry.space_group_name_H-M   'P 1'
#
loop_
_entity.id
_entity.type
_entity.pdbx_description
1 polymer ?
#
loop_
_entity_poly.entity_id
_entity_poly.type
_entity_poly.pdbx_seq_one_letter_code
_entity_poly.pdbx_strand_id
1 'polypeptide(L)'
;MIRAIFFDLDGTLIDMDEPKFDEIYFGSLIQHLVPYGYDPLKVKEGIYNGVAAMMMNDSGLTNEDVFWATFNKFMGRDCKVDLPIFDEYYKTKFHVTKAACGANPLSKKIVEFCRENFEILVLSTNPLFPELATNYRMSISGLKPSDFDFVTTYENSYHCKPNPKYFIDLMNKFNLKPEEVFVVGNNNYEDSECALKCGIKSVLLKGNIIYNPKATHTFDEIECEDLIDYLKALK
;
A
#
# COMPACT_ATOMS: atom_id res chain seq x y z
N MET A 1 -11.60 -8.61 -21.95
CA MET A 1 -10.13 -8.69 -22.04
C MET A 1 -9.55 -7.80 -20.94
N ILE A 2 -8.64 -8.31 -20.13
CA ILE A 2 -7.96 -7.54 -19.06
C ILE A 2 -6.99 -6.55 -19.71
N ARG A 3 -7.09 -5.28 -19.31
CA ARG A 3 -6.23 -4.18 -19.77
C ARG A 3 -5.29 -3.68 -18.67
N ALA A 4 -5.71 -3.81 -17.40
CA ALA A 4 -4.98 -3.28 -16.27
C ALA A 4 -4.70 -4.35 -15.20
N ILE A 5 -3.49 -4.34 -14.65
CA ILE A 5 -3.14 -5.12 -13.48
C ILE A 5 -2.86 -4.17 -12.32
N PHE A 6 -3.54 -4.40 -11.20
CA PHE A 6 -3.36 -3.68 -9.96
C PHE A 6 -2.66 -4.59 -8.96
N PHE A 7 -1.45 -4.25 -8.57
CA PHE A 7 -0.65 -5.01 -7.61
C PHE A 7 -0.70 -4.37 -6.22
N ASP A 8 -0.94 -5.16 -5.21
CA ASP A 8 -0.53 -4.80 -3.86
C ASP A 8 1.01 -4.89 -3.72
N LEU A 9 1.57 -4.31 -2.65
CA LEU A 9 3.01 -4.28 -2.41
C LEU A 9 3.44 -5.23 -1.31
N ASP A 10 2.96 -4.98 -0.09
CA ASP A 10 3.45 -5.60 1.14
C ASP A 10 2.88 -7.01 1.29
N GLY A 11 3.74 -8.03 1.29
CA GLY A 11 3.33 -9.43 1.24
C GLY A 11 2.98 -9.95 -0.17
N THR A 12 3.05 -9.10 -1.19
CA THR A 12 2.75 -9.43 -2.60
C THR A 12 4.00 -9.30 -3.48
N LEU A 13 4.47 -8.08 -3.73
CA LEU A 13 5.69 -7.80 -4.50
C LEU A 13 6.95 -7.70 -3.63
N ILE A 14 6.79 -7.57 -2.34
CA ILE A 14 7.84 -7.74 -1.33
C ILE A 14 7.32 -8.65 -0.23
N ASP A 15 8.20 -9.43 0.37
CA ASP A 15 7.87 -10.15 1.60
C ASP A 15 7.84 -9.17 2.77
N MET A 16 6.90 -9.34 3.70
CA MET A 16 6.80 -8.49 4.88
C MET A 16 6.33 -9.26 6.11
N ASP A 17 7.07 -9.12 7.20
CA ASP A 17 6.66 -9.47 8.55
C ASP A 17 6.02 -8.22 9.18
N GLU A 18 4.69 -8.07 9.04
CA GLU A 18 3.97 -6.86 9.48
C GLU A 18 4.18 -6.53 10.96
N PRO A 19 4.04 -7.47 11.92
CA PRO A 19 4.27 -7.16 13.33
C PRO A 19 5.68 -6.64 13.60
N LYS A 20 6.69 -7.23 12.96
CA LYS A 20 8.08 -6.80 13.09
C LYS A 20 8.33 -5.47 12.39
N PHE A 21 7.68 -5.23 11.25
CA PHE A 21 7.75 -3.94 10.57
C PHE A 21 7.22 -2.82 11.45
N ASP A 22 6.06 -3.00 12.06
CA ASP A 22 5.45 -2.02 12.96
C ASP A 22 6.35 -1.71 14.17
N GLU A 23 6.91 -2.74 14.80
CA GLU A 23 7.84 -2.57 15.93
C GLU A 23 9.05 -1.71 15.54
N ILE A 24 9.71 -2.05 14.42
CA ILE A 24 10.89 -1.33 13.93
C ILE A 24 10.53 0.09 13.49
N TYR A 25 9.42 0.24 12.76
CA TYR A 25 8.96 1.53 12.27
C TYR A 25 8.69 2.49 13.43
N PHE A 26 7.82 2.12 14.37
CA PHE A 26 7.50 2.98 15.51
C PHE A 26 8.72 3.23 16.39
N GLY A 27 9.54 2.21 16.66
CA GLY A 27 10.75 2.37 17.44
C GLY A 27 11.71 3.40 16.84
N SER A 28 12.01 3.28 15.56
CA SER A 28 12.94 4.17 14.85
C SER A 28 12.39 5.57 14.62
N LEU A 29 11.08 5.71 14.30
CA LEU A 29 10.44 7.01 14.13
C LEU A 29 10.39 7.80 15.43
N ILE A 30 9.99 7.16 16.53
CA ILE A 30 9.95 7.80 17.85
C ILE A 30 11.35 8.24 18.25
N GLN A 31 12.37 7.38 18.09
CA GLN A 31 13.76 7.73 18.39
C GLN A 31 14.22 8.94 17.56
N HIS A 32 13.77 9.06 16.31
CA HIS A 32 14.08 10.21 15.45
C HIS A 32 13.40 11.50 15.94
N LEU A 33 12.14 11.43 16.40
CA LEU A 33 11.33 12.60 16.72
C LEU A 33 11.56 13.16 18.15
N VAL A 34 12.00 12.31 19.09
CA VAL A 34 12.25 12.73 20.49
C VAL A 34 13.18 13.95 20.61
N PRO A 35 14.32 14.06 19.87
CA PRO A 35 15.19 15.24 19.94
C PRO A 35 14.50 16.55 19.51
N TYR A 36 13.40 16.47 18.77
CA TYR A 36 12.60 17.61 18.33
C TYR A 36 11.42 17.93 19.25
N GLY A 37 11.41 17.34 20.47
CA GLY A 37 10.45 17.63 21.51
C GLY A 37 9.12 16.85 21.41
N TYR A 38 9.08 15.79 20.63
CA TYR A 38 7.92 14.91 20.56
C TYR A 38 7.87 13.94 21.73
N ASP A 39 6.70 13.83 22.37
CA ASP A 39 6.44 12.82 23.38
C ASP A 39 6.26 11.44 22.73
N PRO A 40 7.03 10.40 23.12
CA PRO A 40 7.00 9.08 22.50
C PRO A 40 5.61 8.42 22.45
N LEU A 41 4.86 8.52 23.56
CA LEU A 41 3.53 7.89 23.64
C LEU A 41 2.53 8.64 22.79
N LYS A 42 2.54 9.98 22.83
CA LYS A 42 1.67 10.81 22.02
C LYS A 42 1.93 10.64 20.52
N VAL A 43 3.19 10.52 20.09
CA VAL A 43 3.50 10.26 18.68
C VAL A 43 2.86 8.96 18.22
N LYS A 44 3.07 7.88 18.96
CA LYS A 44 2.51 6.56 18.60
C LYS A 44 0.99 6.61 18.52
N GLU A 45 0.33 7.12 19.54
CA GLU A 45 -1.14 7.25 19.58
C GLU A 45 -1.65 8.19 18.48
N GLY A 46 -0.96 9.31 18.26
CA GLY A 46 -1.32 10.27 17.21
C GLY A 46 -1.26 9.68 15.82
N ILE A 47 -0.23 8.85 15.53
CA ILE A 47 -0.12 8.14 14.25
C ILE A 47 -1.24 7.13 14.10
N TYR A 48 -1.55 6.31 15.12
CA TYR A 48 -2.68 5.37 15.05
C TYR A 48 -4.01 6.08 14.82
N ASN A 49 -4.26 7.23 15.47
CA ASN A 49 -5.45 8.03 15.21
C ASN A 49 -5.48 8.57 13.78
N GLY A 50 -4.35 9.04 13.26
CA GLY A 50 -4.23 9.50 11.87
C GLY A 50 -4.47 8.38 10.87
N VAL A 51 -3.90 7.19 11.10
CA VAL A 51 -4.13 5.99 10.26
C VAL A 51 -5.61 5.59 10.30
N ALA A 52 -6.22 5.53 11.50
CA ALA A 52 -7.64 5.21 11.61
C ALA A 52 -8.53 6.23 10.86
N ALA A 53 -8.18 7.51 10.89
CA ALA A 53 -8.89 8.55 10.14
C ALA A 53 -8.74 8.37 8.62
N MET A 54 -7.53 8.03 8.13
CA MET A 54 -7.32 7.71 6.70
C MET A 54 -8.15 6.49 6.27
N MET A 55 -8.17 5.43 7.08
CA MET A 55 -8.96 4.21 6.81
C MET A 55 -10.47 4.49 6.70
N MET A 56 -10.94 5.52 7.40
CA MET A 56 -12.35 5.95 7.41
C MET A 56 -12.60 7.16 6.50
N ASN A 57 -11.60 7.58 5.70
CA ASN A 57 -11.71 8.78 4.89
C ASN A 57 -12.82 8.65 3.84
N ASP A 58 -13.74 9.59 3.87
CA ASP A 58 -14.80 9.83 2.88
C ASP A 58 -15.06 11.34 2.72
N SER A 59 -14.06 12.17 3.03
CA SER A 59 -14.17 13.61 3.11
C SER A 59 -13.97 14.33 1.78
N GLY A 60 -13.42 13.65 0.78
CA GLY A 60 -12.96 14.24 -0.48
C GLY A 60 -11.59 14.93 -0.37
N LEU A 61 -10.95 14.89 0.79
CA LEU A 61 -9.56 15.31 0.99
C LEU A 61 -8.61 14.13 0.78
N THR A 62 -7.33 14.41 0.51
CA THR A 62 -6.32 13.36 0.43
C THR A 62 -6.11 12.69 1.80
N ASN A 63 -5.61 11.46 1.79
CA ASN A 63 -5.25 10.79 3.04
C ASN A 63 -4.19 11.56 3.81
N GLU A 64 -3.25 12.23 3.13
CA GLU A 64 -2.28 13.14 3.75
C GLU A 64 -2.96 14.24 4.55
N ASP A 65 -3.92 14.94 3.94
CA ASP A 65 -4.61 16.05 4.61
C ASP A 65 -5.42 15.56 5.82
N VAL A 66 -6.10 14.41 5.69
CA VAL A 66 -6.84 13.78 6.79
C VAL A 66 -5.91 13.34 7.92
N PHE A 67 -4.77 12.74 7.56
CA PHE A 67 -3.75 12.35 8.54
C PHE A 67 -3.27 13.57 9.34
N TRP A 68 -2.78 14.61 8.65
CA TRP A 68 -2.23 15.79 9.33
C TRP A 68 -3.27 16.54 10.14
N ALA A 69 -4.51 16.67 9.64
CA ALA A 69 -5.59 17.29 10.41
C ALA A 69 -5.85 16.54 11.73
N THR A 70 -5.89 15.22 11.67
CA THR A 70 -6.13 14.36 12.85
C THR A 70 -4.94 14.37 13.79
N PHE A 71 -3.73 14.20 13.27
CA PHE A 71 -2.48 14.21 14.04
C PHE A 71 -2.28 15.55 14.76
N ASN A 72 -2.47 16.69 14.05
CA ASN A 72 -2.36 18.03 14.61
C ASN A 72 -3.35 18.25 15.76
N LYS A 73 -4.61 17.84 15.56
CA LYS A 73 -5.65 17.90 16.59
C LYS A 73 -5.25 17.11 17.83
N PHE A 74 -4.75 15.87 17.64
CA PHE A 74 -4.30 15.02 18.74
C PHE A 74 -3.10 15.59 19.47
N MET A 75 -2.11 16.10 18.74
CA MET A 75 -0.89 16.71 19.31
C MET A 75 -1.15 18.09 19.95
N GLY A 76 -2.28 18.73 19.65
CA GLY A 76 -2.62 20.07 20.15
C GLY A 76 -1.81 21.20 19.51
N ARG A 77 -1.14 20.95 18.38
CA ARG A 77 -0.36 21.94 17.61
C ARG A 77 -0.31 21.57 16.14
N ASP A 78 0.06 22.53 15.30
CA ASP A 78 0.38 22.24 13.91
C ASP A 78 1.75 21.54 13.82
N CYS A 79 1.73 20.25 13.53
CA CYS A 79 2.93 19.43 13.31
C CYS A 79 3.32 19.35 11.82
N LYS A 80 2.48 19.86 10.89
CA LYS A 80 2.80 19.89 9.45
C LYS A 80 3.99 20.83 9.17
N VAL A 81 4.25 21.78 10.06
CA VAL A 81 5.46 22.62 10.01
C VAL A 81 6.76 21.83 10.20
N ASP A 82 6.67 20.66 10.83
CA ASP A 82 7.80 19.74 11.04
C ASP A 82 7.92 18.68 9.91
N LEU A 83 7.14 18.82 8.82
CA LEU A 83 7.21 17.90 7.67
C LEU A 83 8.66 17.62 7.18
N PRO A 84 9.58 18.62 7.12
CA PRO A 84 10.96 18.36 6.76
C PRO A 84 11.68 17.36 7.69
N ILE A 85 11.31 17.29 8.99
CA ILE A 85 11.87 16.35 9.96
C ILE A 85 11.35 14.93 9.67
N PHE A 86 10.05 14.78 9.36
CA PHE A 86 9.47 13.51 8.95
C PHE A 86 10.06 13.04 7.61
N ASP A 87 10.23 13.94 6.64
CA ASP A 87 10.86 13.62 5.36
C ASP A 87 12.30 13.14 5.53
N GLU A 88 13.07 13.78 6.42
CA GLU A 88 14.43 13.34 6.74
C GLU A 88 14.42 11.92 7.32
N TYR A 89 13.48 11.61 8.20
CA TYR A 89 13.30 10.25 8.72
C TYR A 89 13.07 9.24 7.58
N TYR A 90 12.12 9.51 6.69
CA TYR A 90 11.80 8.60 5.58
C TYR A 90 12.97 8.45 4.58
N LYS A 91 13.75 9.52 4.37
CA LYS A 91 14.94 9.49 3.49
C LYS A 91 16.13 8.75 4.09
N THR A 92 16.22 8.63 5.42
CA THR A 92 17.44 8.16 6.09
C THR A 92 17.21 7.00 7.06
N LYS A 93 16.38 7.19 8.08
CA LYS A 93 16.21 6.24 9.19
C LYS A 93 15.18 5.15 8.90
N PHE A 94 14.20 5.44 8.09
CA PHE A 94 13.17 4.47 7.69
C PHE A 94 13.75 3.19 7.09
N HIS A 95 14.95 3.27 6.52
CA HIS A 95 15.65 2.13 5.90
C HIS A 95 15.92 0.96 6.86
N VAL A 96 15.89 1.17 8.16
CA VAL A 96 16.02 0.08 9.16
C VAL A 96 14.84 -0.92 9.06
N THR A 97 13.68 -0.50 8.55
CA THR A 97 12.51 -1.37 8.34
C THR A 97 12.77 -2.51 7.37
N LYS A 98 13.83 -2.41 6.54
CA LYS A 98 14.30 -3.52 5.69
C LYS A 98 14.52 -4.82 6.48
N ALA A 99 14.83 -4.73 7.78
CA ALA A 99 14.99 -5.91 8.63
C ALA A 99 13.71 -6.74 8.81
N ALA A 100 12.54 -6.16 8.50
CA ALA A 100 11.24 -6.84 8.50
C ALA A 100 10.72 -7.15 7.09
N CYS A 101 11.47 -6.78 6.04
CA CYS A 101 11.08 -6.99 4.66
C CYS A 101 12.05 -7.92 3.95
N GLY A 102 11.53 -8.70 2.99
CA GLY A 102 12.29 -9.54 2.09
C GLY A 102 12.10 -9.14 0.63
N ALA A 103 13.14 -9.28 -0.18
CA ALA A 103 12.98 -9.15 -1.62
C ALA A 103 12.27 -10.38 -2.18
N ASN A 104 11.17 -10.17 -2.90
CA ASN A 104 10.62 -11.24 -3.73
C ASN A 104 11.40 -11.28 -5.05
N PRO A 105 12.18 -12.34 -5.33
CA PRO A 105 13.08 -12.40 -6.49
C PRO A 105 12.35 -12.43 -7.83
N LEU A 106 11.05 -12.72 -7.84
CA LEU A 106 10.23 -12.80 -9.04
C LEU A 106 9.55 -11.49 -9.40
N SER A 107 9.43 -10.56 -8.46
CA SER A 107 8.64 -9.33 -8.63
C SER A 107 9.06 -8.53 -9.84
N LYS A 108 10.38 -8.34 -10.03
CA LYS A 108 10.86 -7.59 -11.20
C LYS A 108 10.46 -8.27 -12.51
N LYS A 109 10.66 -9.58 -12.62
CA LYS A 109 10.28 -10.35 -13.81
C LYS A 109 8.78 -10.33 -14.08
N ILE A 110 7.96 -10.38 -13.02
CA ILE A 110 6.49 -10.32 -13.10
C ILE A 110 6.07 -8.93 -13.62
N VAL A 111 6.61 -7.86 -13.03
CA VAL A 111 6.28 -6.49 -13.42
C VAL A 111 6.72 -6.21 -14.85
N GLU A 112 7.93 -6.62 -15.26
CA GLU A 112 8.42 -6.52 -16.64
C GLU A 112 7.49 -7.24 -17.62
N PHE A 113 7.10 -8.49 -17.32
CA PHE A 113 6.12 -9.23 -18.13
C PHE A 113 4.80 -8.47 -18.24
N CYS A 114 4.29 -7.91 -17.15
CA CYS A 114 3.02 -7.18 -17.17
C CYS A 114 3.13 -5.88 -17.99
N ARG A 115 4.25 -5.16 -17.91
CA ARG A 115 4.49 -3.96 -18.74
C ARG A 115 4.46 -4.24 -20.24
N GLU A 116 4.94 -5.41 -20.66
CA GLU A 116 4.93 -5.81 -22.07
C GLU A 116 3.57 -6.29 -22.55
N ASN A 117 2.68 -6.69 -21.63
CA ASN A 117 1.48 -7.46 -21.96
C ASN A 117 0.15 -6.80 -21.61
N PHE A 118 0.15 -5.76 -20.78
CA PHE A 118 -1.03 -5.00 -20.36
C PHE A 118 -0.83 -3.51 -20.58
N GLU A 119 -1.93 -2.78 -20.77
CA GLU A 119 -1.88 -1.35 -21.08
C GLU A 119 -1.52 -0.49 -19.85
N ILE A 120 -2.01 -0.91 -18.67
CA ILE A 120 -1.92 -0.13 -17.43
C ILE A 120 -1.44 -1.02 -16.30
N LEU A 121 -0.45 -0.52 -15.57
CA LEU A 121 0.07 -1.14 -14.37
C LEU A 121 0.00 -0.18 -13.19
N VAL A 122 -0.69 -0.58 -12.12
CA VAL A 122 -0.83 0.23 -10.91
C VAL A 122 -0.25 -0.52 -9.72
N LEU A 123 0.59 0.15 -8.94
CA LEU A 123 0.90 -0.30 -7.59
C LEU A 123 -0.19 0.22 -6.66
N SER A 124 -1.14 -0.65 -6.33
CA SER A 124 -2.33 -0.36 -5.52
C SER A 124 -2.13 -0.79 -4.07
N THR A 125 -1.03 -0.35 -3.44
CA THR A 125 -0.78 -0.56 -2.01
C THR A 125 -1.73 0.28 -1.16
N ASN A 126 -2.00 -0.15 0.09
CA ASN A 126 -2.86 0.65 0.96
C ASN A 126 -2.19 2.01 1.26
N PRO A 127 -2.80 3.15 0.89
CA PRO A 127 -2.15 4.47 0.87
C PRO A 127 -2.09 5.12 2.26
N LEU A 128 -1.38 4.44 3.18
CA LEU A 128 -1.19 4.87 4.57
C LEU A 128 0.18 5.51 4.81
N PHE A 129 1.08 5.41 3.83
CA PHE A 129 2.44 5.92 3.92
C PHE A 129 2.73 6.98 2.87
N PRO A 130 3.69 7.89 3.15
CA PRO A 130 4.16 8.86 2.16
C PRO A 130 4.90 8.17 1.00
N GLU A 131 4.97 8.87 -0.13
CA GLU A 131 5.67 8.43 -1.33
C GLU A 131 7.10 7.94 -1.03
N LEU A 132 7.83 8.66 -0.18
CA LEU A 132 9.19 8.31 0.22
C LEU A 132 9.28 6.90 0.82
N ALA A 133 8.35 6.55 1.70
CA ALA A 133 8.31 5.24 2.33
C ALA A 133 7.89 4.14 1.35
N THR A 134 6.92 4.42 0.49
CA THR A 134 6.44 3.48 -0.53
C THR A 134 7.53 3.19 -1.55
N ASN A 135 8.21 4.22 -2.05
CA ASN A 135 9.33 4.10 -3.01
C ASN A 135 10.49 3.29 -2.42
N TYR A 136 10.82 3.52 -1.14
CA TYR A 136 11.85 2.72 -0.48
C TYR A 136 11.47 1.24 -0.42
N ARG A 137 10.25 0.90 0.02
CA ARG A 137 9.79 -0.50 0.10
C ARG A 137 9.81 -1.18 -1.27
N MET A 138 9.32 -0.52 -2.33
CA MET A 138 9.41 -1.02 -3.72
C MET A 138 10.84 -1.38 -4.11
N SER A 139 11.81 -0.53 -3.72
CA SER A 139 13.22 -0.71 -4.07
C SER A 139 13.84 -1.99 -3.49
N ILE A 140 13.24 -2.57 -2.43
CA ILE A 140 13.72 -3.82 -1.81
C ILE A 140 13.67 -4.98 -2.81
N SER A 141 12.64 -5.03 -3.67
CA SER A 141 12.53 -6.02 -4.77
C SER A 141 13.04 -5.49 -6.13
N GLY A 142 13.82 -4.41 -6.12
CA GLY A 142 14.39 -3.82 -7.34
C GLY A 142 13.37 -3.10 -8.22
N LEU A 143 12.21 -2.74 -7.67
CA LEU A 143 11.17 -1.98 -8.34
C LEU A 143 11.34 -0.48 -8.12
N LYS A 144 10.80 0.32 -9.02
CA LYS A 144 10.83 1.79 -8.98
C LYS A 144 9.50 2.36 -9.47
N PRO A 145 9.15 3.61 -9.10
CA PRO A 145 7.87 4.22 -9.52
C PRO A 145 7.64 4.20 -11.03
N SER A 146 8.70 4.37 -11.83
CA SER A 146 8.61 4.34 -13.31
C SER A 146 8.27 2.97 -13.91
N ASP A 147 8.21 1.91 -13.10
CA ASP A 147 7.75 0.60 -13.53
C ASP A 147 6.22 0.50 -13.57
N PHE A 148 5.52 1.49 -13.01
CA PHE A 148 4.06 1.59 -12.92
C PHE A 148 3.55 2.89 -13.55
N ASP A 149 2.31 2.88 -14.01
CA ASP A 149 1.63 4.08 -14.49
C ASP A 149 1.10 4.92 -13.33
N PHE A 150 0.90 4.30 -12.17
CA PHE A 150 0.52 4.97 -10.93
C PHE A 150 0.93 4.15 -9.71
N VAL A 151 1.36 4.85 -8.66
CA VAL A 151 1.66 4.29 -7.34
C VAL A 151 0.79 5.02 -6.33
N THR A 152 -0.03 4.30 -5.59
CA THR A 152 -0.87 4.91 -4.54
C THR A 152 -0.04 5.25 -3.32
N THR A 153 -0.22 6.46 -2.83
CA THR A 153 0.42 7.00 -1.62
C THR A 153 -0.58 7.87 -0.87
N TYR A 154 -0.31 8.25 0.37
CA TYR A 154 -1.26 9.06 1.14
C TYR A 154 -1.46 10.47 0.55
N GLU A 155 -0.48 10.99 -0.24
CA GLU A 155 -0.56 12.29 -0.89
C GLU A 155 -1.53 12.31 -2.08
N ASN A 156 -1.73 11.17 -2.74
CA ASN A 156 -2.45 11.11 -4.01
C ASN A 156 -3.72 10.25 -3.98
N SER A 157 -4.11 9.74 -2.81
CA SER A 157 -5.26 8.86 -2.63
C SER A 157 -6.25 9.43 -1.63
N TYR A 158 -7.53 9.14 -1.85
CA TYR A 158 -8.66 9.67 -1.08
C TYR A 158 -9.33 8.60 -0.21
N HIS A 159 -9.14 7.34 -0.54
CA HIS A 159 -9.70 6.19 0.17
C HIS A 159 -8.63 5.14 0.40
N CYS A 160 -8.86 4.27 1.39
CA CYS A 160 -8.03 3.11 1.71
C CYS A 160 -8.79 1.81 1.46
N LYS A 161 -8.10 0.72 1.14
CA LYS A 161 -8.66 -0.62 1.23
C LYS A 161 -9.05 -0.90 2.69
N PRO A 162 -10.19 -1.55 3.01
CA PRO A 162 -11.11 -2.28 2.12
C PRO A 162 -12.31 -1.44 1.63
N ASN A 163 -12.24 -0.10 1.61
CA ASN A 163 -13.32 0.71 1.05
C ASN A 163 -13.35 0.54 -0.49
N PRO A 164 -14.48 0.07 -1.08
CA PRO A 164 -14.58 -0.11 -2.52
C PRO A 164 -14.29 1.14 -3.36
N LYS A 165 -14.50 2.34 -2.79
CA LYS A 165 -14.17 3.60 -3.45
C LYS A 165 -12.70 3.69 -3.83
N TYR A 166 -11.80 3.01 -3.11
CA TYR A 166 -10.38 2.94 -3.45
C TYR A 166 -10.14 2.41 -4.88
N PHE A 167 -10.72 1.26 -5.23
CA PHE A 167 -10.60 0.72 -6.58
C PHE A 167 -11.44 1.49 -7.61
N ILE A 168 -12.59 2.05 -7.20
CA ILE A 168 -13.42 2.91 -8.05
C ILE A 168 -12.64 4.16 -8.47
N ASP A 169 -11.91 4.80 -7.57
CA ASP A 169 -11.06 5.96 -7.88
C ASP A 169 -9.99 5.62 -8.91
N LEU A 170 -9.32 4.46 -8.75
CA LEU A 170 -8.31 3.99 -9.70
C LEU A 170 -8.91 3.68 -11.06
N MET A 171 -10.06 3.00 -11.10
CA MET A 171 -10.76 2.74 -12.36
C MET A 171 -11.18 4.04 -13.08
N ASN A 172 -11.71 4.99 -12.33
CA ASN A 172 -12.11 6.30 -12.89
C ASN A 172 -10.90 7.06 -13.45
N LYS A 173 -9.76 7.04 -12.73
CA LYS A 173 -8.51 7.70 -13.15
C LYS A 173 -8.05 7.23 -14.53
N PHE A 174 -8.21 5.93 -14.82
CA PHE A 174 -7.75 5.32 -16.06
C PHE A 174 -8.88 5.01 -17.06
N ASN A 175 -10.11 5.43 -16.76
CA ASN A 175 -11.30 5.14 -17.57
C ASN A 175 -11.44 3.63 -17.87
N LEU A 176 -11.38 2.82 -16.81
CA LEU A 176 -11.47 1.37 -16.85
C LEU A 176 -12.83 0.90 -16.31
N LYS A 177 -13.30 -0.23 -16.88
CA LYS A 177 -14.43 -0.99 -16.35
C LYS A 177 -13.92 -2.11 -15.45
N PRO A 178 -14.75 -2.61 -14.50
CA PRO A 178 -14.34 -3.70 -13.59
C PRO A 178 -13.79 -4.94 -14.31
N GLU A 179 -14.43 -5.34 -15.44
CA GLU A 179 -14.03 -6.50 -16.23
C GLU A 179 -12.71 -6.31 -17.00
N GLU A 180 -12.16 -5.10 -17.02
CA GLU A 180 -10.87 -4.77 -17.65
C GLU A 180 -9.71 -4.77 -16.67
N VAL A 181 -10.00 -4.90 -15.36
CA VAL A 181 -9.03 -4.84 -14.27
C VAL A 181 -8.85 -6.21 -13.63
N PHE A 182 -7.63 -6.53 -13.22
CA PHE A 182 -7.32 -7.70 -12.41
C PHE A 182 -6.44 -7.29 -11.24
N VAL A 183 -6.79 -7.74 -10.02
CA VAL A 183 -6.07 -7.43 -8.78
C VAL A 183 -5.22 -8.62 -8.37
N VAL A 184 -3.97 -8.37 -8.03
CA VAL A 184 -3.03 -9.33 -7.43
C VAL A 184 -2.65 -8.81 -6.05
N GLY A 185 -2.90 -9.60 -5.02
CA GLY A 185 -2.64 -9.21 -3.63
C GLY A 185 -2.34 -10.38 -2.74
N ASN A 186 -2.33 -10.16 -1.42
CA ASN A 186 -2.13 -11.18 -0.40
C ASN A 186 -3.18 -11.12 0.73
N ASN A 187 -3.96 -10.05 0.82
CA ASN A 187 -4.96 -9.88 1.87
C ASN A 187 -6.36 -10.19 1.31
N ASN A 188 -6.99 -11.27 1.82
CA ASN A 188 -8.30 -11.70 1.32
C ASN A 188 -9.41 -10.67 1.49
N TYR A 189 -9.28 -9.74 2.45
CA TYR A 189 -10.29 -8.72 2.73
C TYR A 189 -9.98 -7.37 2.06
N GLU A 190 -8.75 -6.90 2.19
CA GLU A 190 -8.36 -5.60 1.65
C GLU A 190 -8.17 -5.64 0.13
N ASP A 191 -7.60 -6.73 -0.41
CA ASP A 191 -7.42 -6.85 -1.85
C ASP A 191 -8.62 -7.51 -2.51
N SER A 192 -8.88 -8.78 -2.17
CA SER A 192 -9.81 -9.60 -2.95
C SER A 192 -11.28 -9.31 -2.65
N GLU A 193 -11.69 -9.22 -1.38
CA GLU A 193 -13.09 -8.88 -1.04
C GLU A 193 -13.43 -7.44 -1.46
N CYS A 194 -12.48 -6.51 -1.33
CA CYS A 194 -12.63 -5.13 -1.81
C CYS A 194 -12.78 -5.08 -3.33
N ALA A 195 -11.94 -5.81 -4.08
CA ALA A 195 -12.03 -5.92 -5.53
C ALA A 195 -13.36 -6.54 -5.97
N LEU A 196 -13.80 -7.62 -5.32
CA LEU A 196 -15.07 -8.29 -5.60
C LEU A 196 -16.27 -7.35 -5.45
N LYS A 197 -16.28 -6.49 -4.41
CA LYS A 197 -17.33 -5.48 -4.21
C LYS A 197 -17.41 -4.46 -5.35
N CYS A 198 -16.33 -4.30 -6.10
CA CYS A 198 -16.27 -3.46 -7.31
C CYS A 198 -16.54 -4.25 -8.60
N GLY A 199 -16.78 -5.57 -8.53
CA GLY A 199 -16.90 -6.44 -9.69
C GLY A 199 -15.57 -6.80 -10.37
N ILE A 200 -14.45 -6.56 -9.69
CA ILE A 200 -13.09 -6.85 -10.18
C ILE A 200 -12.69 -8.26 -9.75
N LYS A 201 -12.07 -9.02 -10.65
CA LYS A 201 -11.47 -10.32 -10.34
C LYS A 201 -10.10 -10.15 -9.68
N SER A 202 -9.74 -11.09 -8.81
CA SER A 202 -8.46 -11.06 -8.09
C SER A 202 -7.88 -12.45 -7.88
N VAL A 203 -6.60 -12.48 -7.52
CA VAL A 203 -5.89 -13.67 -7.04
C VAL A 203 -5.00 -13.30 -5.86
N LEU A 204 -4.84 -14.21 -4.91
CA LEU A 204 -3.94 -14.07 -3.77
C LEU A 204 -2.63 -14.84 -4.04
N LEU A 205 -1.50 -14.20 -3.77
CA LEU A 205 -0.19 -14.85 -3.83
C LEU A 205 0.10 -15.55 -2.49
N LYS A 206 0.40 -16.83 -2.56
CA LYS A 206 0.81 -17.64 -1.41
C LYS A 206 2.15 -17.19 -0.83
N GLY A 207 2.42 -17.60 0.40
CA GLY A 207 3.61 -17.24 1.15
C GLY A 207 3.34 -16.24 2.26
N ASN A 208 2.59 -15.17 1.96
CA ASN A 208 2.28 -14.11 2.93
C ASN A 208 0.77 -13.77 2.99
N ILE A 209 -0.12 -14.76 2.76
CA ILE A 209 -1.56 -14.50 2.76
C ILE A 209 -2.05 -14.08 4.15
N ILE A 210 -2.79 -12.99 4.18
CA ILE A 210 -3.49 -12.50 5.37
C ILE A 210 -4.97 -12.91 5.26
N TYR A 211 -5.40 -13.80 6.14
CA TYR A 211 -6.78 -14.23 6.24
C TYR A 211 -7.54 -13.39 7.27
N ASN A 212 -8.22 -12.37 6.81
CA ASN A 212 -9.07 -11.54 7.65
C ASN A 212 -10.46 -12.20 7.78
N PRO A 213 -10.97 -12.45 9.01
CA PRO A 213 -12.26 -13.10 9.22
C PRO A 213 -13.47 -12.27 8.75
N LYS A 214 -13.28 -11.02 8.37
CA LYS A 214 -14.32 -10.18 7.78
C LYS A 214 -14.58 -10.49 6.30
N ALA A 215 -13.65 -11.18 5.62
CA ALA A 215 -13.90 -11.65 4.26
C ALA A 215 -14.97 -12.75 4.28
N THR A 216 -15.92 -12.65 3.35
CA THR A 216 -17.08 -13.55 3.29
C THR A 216 -17.01 -14.53 2.12
N HIS A 217 -16.01 -14.37 1.25
CA HIS A 217 -15.76 -15.20 0.09
C HIS A 217 -14.39 -15.88 0.19
N THR A 218 -14.24 -16.97 -0.57
CA THR A 218 -12.95 -17.62 -0.85
C THR A 218 -12.45 -17.13 -2.21
N PHE A 219 -11.14 -17.01 -2.33
CA PHE A 219 -10.48 -16.50 -3.52
C PHE A 219 -9.45 -17.50 -4.01
N ASP A 220 -9.12 -17.44 -5.31
CA ASP A 220 -8.05 -18.24 -5.88
C ASP A 220 -6.71 -17.86 -5.24
N GLU A 221 -5.91 -18.88 -4.92
CA GLU A 221 -4.60 -18.75 -4.32
C GLU A 221 -3.58 -19.48 -5.19
N ILE A 222 -2.53 -18.78 -5.61
CA ILE A 222 -1.49 -19.37 -6.47
C ILE A 222 -0.09 -19.11 -5.90
N GLU A 223 0.86 -19.94 -6.31
CA GLU A 223 2.27 -19.65 -6.06
C GLU A 223 2.75 -18.49 -6.91
N CYS A 224 3.72 -17.73 -6.40
CA CYS A 224 4.26 -16.56 -7.13
C CYS A 224 4.88 -16.98 -8.47
N GLU A 225 5.47 -18.17 -8.55
CA GLU A 225 6.05 -18.77 -9.74
C GLU A 225 5.03 -18.99 -10.86
N ASP A 226 3.77 -19.26 -10.52
CA ASP A 226 2.70 -19.55 -11.47
C ASP A 226 1.99 -18.30 -11.98
N LEU A 227 2.23 -17.12 -11.38
CA LEU A 227 1.47 -15.90 -11.67
C LEU A 227 1.57 -15.48 -13.13
N ILE A 228 2.74 -15.58 -13.76
CA ILE A 228 2.92 -15.19 -15.16
C ILE A 228 2.05 -16.07 -16.08
N ASP A 229 2.01 -17.39 -15.86
CA ASP A 229 1.22 -18.29 -16.67
C ASP A 229 -0.28 -18.13 -16.39
N TYR A 230 -0.65 -17.85 -15.14
CA TYR A 230 -2.01 -17.49 -14.78
C TYR A 230 -2.48 -16.22 -15.52
N LEU A 231 -1.66 -15.15 -15.52
CA LEU A 231 -1.99 -13.89 -16.21
C LEU A 231 -2.06 -14.04 -17.74
N LYS A 232 -1.26 -14.91 -18.35
CA LYS A 232 -1.37 -15.24 -19.79
C LYS A 232 -2.73 -15.83 -20.14
N ALA A 233 -3.30 -16.65 -19.25
CA ALA A 233 -4.61 -17.26 -19.47
C ALA A 233 -5.78 -16.30 -19.34
N LEU A 234 -5.59 -15.07 -18.80
CA LEU A 234 -6.60 -14.03 -18.68
C LEU A 234 -6.76 -13.16 -19.95
N LYS A 235 -5.85 -13.27 -20.90
CA LYS A 235 -5.89 -12.56 -22.18
C LYS A 235 -6.90 -13.19 -23.12
#